data_b7d9068e3bdd4d42de389de82aafa6d1
#
_entry.id   b7d9068e3bdd4d42de389de82aafa6d1
#
_cell.length_a   1.000
_cell.length_b   1.000
_cell.length_c   1.000
_cell.angle_alpha   90.00
_cell.angle_beta   90.00
_cell.angle_gamma   90.00
#
_symmetry.space_group_name_H-M   'P 1'
#
loop_
_entity.id
_entity.type
_entity.pdbx_description
1 polymer ?
#
loop_
_entity_poly.entity_id
_entity_poly.type
_entity_poly.pdbx_seq_one_letter_code
_entity_poly.pdbx_strand_id
1 'polypeptide(L)'
;YEMGKVKTGALIVVEDEIVLTEYERTGIAVDGILTSQLLINIFEKNTPLHDGAIIVRGNRVVAATCYLPLSDNLALSKDLGTRHRAAVGISEAMTIVVSEETGKVSLAVEGELYRNIDEEFLKKKLSEGHLKNVENGKLIDWKRRLQNVKKAKEPSDK
;
A
#
# COMPACT_ATOMS: atom_id res chain seq x y z
N TYR A 1 -6.02 -6.67 11.98
CA TYR A 1 -6.40 -6.45 13.40
C TYR A 1 -5.84 -7.54 14.32
N GLU A 2 -5.69 -8.80 13.88
CA GLU A 2 -5.11 -9.87 14.73
C GLU A 2 -3.71 -9.49 15.24
N MET A 3 -2.84 -8.95 14.37
CA MET A 3 -1.53 -8.44 14.77
C MET A 3 -1.62 -7.33 15.83
N GLY A 4 -2.64 -6.48 15.76
CA GLY A 4 -2.87 -5.43 16.76
C GLY A 4 -3.18 -5.97 18.15
N LYS A 5 -3.94 -7.08 18.26
CA LYS A 5 -4.27 -7.73 19.54
C LYS A 5 -3.00 -8.18 20.29
N VAL A 6 -2.00 -8.63 19.58
CA VAL A 6 -0.72 -9.10 20.14
C VAL A 6 0.40 -8.08 20.00
N LYS A 7 0.07 -6.85 19.58
CA LYS A 7 1.01 -5.73 19.40
C LYS A 7 2.18 -6.07 18.47
N THR A 8 1.92 -6.81 17.42
CA THR A 8 2.88 -7.00 16.34
C THR A 8 2.83 -5.80 15.41
N GLY A 9 3.93 -5.06 15.33
CA GLY A 9 4.05 -3.90 14.45
C GLY A 9 4.04 -4.33 12.98
N ALA A 10 3.32 -3.58 12.14
CA ALA A 10 3.26 -3.85 10.70
C ALA A 10 3.19 -2.56 9.90
N LEU A 11 3.78 -2.58 8.70
CA LEU A 11 3.74 -1.49 7.73
C LEU A 11 3.42 -2.09 6.36
N ILE A 12 2.20 -1.83 5.88
CA ILE A 12 1.64 -2.47 4.68
C ILE A 12 1.29 -1.37 3.68
N VAL A 13 2.00 -1.33 2.55
CA VAL A 13 1.74 -0.38 1.47
C VAL A 13 0.97 -1.08 0.37
N VAL A 14 -0.19 -0.55 0.02
CA VAL A 14 -1.01 -1.04 -1.08
C VAL A 14 -0.71 -0.17 -2.30
N GLU A 15 -0.08 -0.78 -3.32
CA GLU A 15 0.18 -0.14 -4.60
C GLU A 15 -1.14 0.05 -5.34
N ASP A 16 -1.42 1.29 -5.70
CA ASP A 16 -2.61 1.70 -6.43
C ASP A 16 -2.21 2.31 -7.78
N GLU A 17 -2.39 3.62 -7.96
CA GLU A 17 -2.03 4.34 -9.19
C GLU A 17 -0.52 4.61 -9.29
N ILE A 18 0.16 4.65 -8.15
CA ILE A 18 1.58 4.95 -8.06
C ILE A 18 2.38 3.66 -8.05
N VAL A 19 3.30 3.54 -9.02
CA VAL A 19 4.19 2.40 -9.14
C VAL A 19 5.31 2.49 -8.09
N LEU A 20 5.41 1.48 -7.24
CA LEU A 20 6.34 1.42 -6.10
C LEU A 20 7.61 0.60 -6.37
N THR A 21 7.98 0.40 -7.63
CA THR A 21 9.11 -0.46 -8.04
C THR A 21 10.44 -0.03 -7.42
N GLU A 22 10.65 1.28 -7.19
CA GLU A 22 11.88 1.77 -6.55
C GLU A 22 11.99 1.28 -5.10
N TYR A 23 10.88 1.32 -4.35
CA TYR A 23 10.84 0.82 -2.97
C TYR A 23 10.86 -0.71 -2.92
N GLU A 24 10.19 -1.38 -3.85
CA GLU A 24 10.21 -2.84 -4.00
C GLU A 24 11.64 -3.39 -4.13
N ARG A 25 12.49 -2.71 -4.91
CA ARG A 25 13.90 -3.09 -5.13
C ARG A 25 14.77 -3.01 -3.87
N THR A 26 14.35 -2.27 -2.85
CA THR A 26 15.08 -2.19 -1.57
C THR A 26 14.81 -3.38 -0.66
N GLY A 27 13.76 -4.14 -0.94
CA GLY A 27 13.30 -5.25 -0.13
C GLY A 27 13.70 -6.62 -0.67
N ILE A 28 13.10 -7.63 -0.07
CA ILE A 28 13.25 -9.04 -0.43
C ILE A 28 11.98 -9.45 -1.20
N ALA A 29 12.15 -10.01 -2.39
CA ALA A 29 11.04 -10.51 -3.20
C ALA A 29 10.34 -11.67 -2.48
N VAL A 30 9.01 -11.59 -2.39
CA VAL A 30 8.15 -12.61 -1.75
C VAL A 30 7.27 -13.29 -2.79
N ASP A 31 6.60 -12.50 -3.60
CA ASP A 31 5.66 -12.94 -4.65
C ASP A 31 4.64 -13.97 -4.16
N GLY A 32 4.04 -13.74 -3.00
CA GLY A 32 3.06 -14.61 -2.36
C GLY A 32 1.63 -14.08 -2.45
N ILE A 33 0.63 -14.98 -2.47
CA ILE A 33 -0.78 -14.59 -2.38
C ILE A 33 -1.04 -13.92 -1.03
N LEU A 34 -1.68 -12.76 -1.06
CA LEU A 34 -2.03 -12.01 0.15
C LEU A 34 -3.04 -12.80 1.00
N THR A 35 -2.60 -13.29 2.13
CA THR A 35 -3.42 -13.97 3.14
C THR A 35 -3.09 -13.44 4.53
N SER A 36 -4.01 -13.58 5.48
CA SER A 36 -3.75 -13.20 6.88
C SER A 36 -2.59 -14.00 7.47
N GLN A 37 -2.47 -15.28 7.14
CA GLN A 37 -1.39 -16.15 7.58
C GLN A 37 -0.03 -15.68 7.08
N LEU A 38 0.07 -15.29 5.80
CA LEU A 38 1.30 -14.76 5.23
C LEU A 38 1.71 -13.45 5.93
N LEU A 39 0.77 -12.54 6.14
CA LEU A 39 1.03 -11.27 6.84
C LEU A 39 1.52 -11.49 8.28
N ILE A 40 0.85 -12.36 9.04
CA ILE A 40 1.26 -12.69 10.42
C ILE A 40 2.67 -13.25 10.44
N ASN A 41 3.01 -14.16 9.52
CA ASN A 41 4.34 -14.76 9.47
C ASN A 41 5.43 -13.77 9.02
N ILE A 42 5.14 -12.87 8.09
CA ILE A 42 6.11 -11.84 7.67
C ILE A 42 6.45 -10.92 8.83
N PHE A 43 5.45 -10.44 9.58
CA PHE A 43 5.64 -9.48 10.66
C PHE A 43 5.96 -10.11 12.02
N GLU A 44 6.09 -11.46 12.09
CA GLU A 44 6.52 -12.14 13.30
C GLU A 44 7.88 -11.61 13.76
N LYS A 45 7.97 -11.22 15.04
CA LYS A 45 9.18 -10.62 15.61
C LYS A 45 10.39 -11.54 15.48
N ASN A 46 11.55 -10.94 15.28
CA ASN A 46 12.83 -11.64 15.14
C ASN A 46 12.94 -12.56 13.92
N THR A 47 12.08 -12.39 12.91
CA THR A 47 12.23 -13.05 11.61
C THR A 47 12.94 -12.14 10.60
N PRO A 48 13.56 -12.67 9.54
CA PRO A 48 14.27 -11.85 8.56
C PRO A 48 13.38 -10.86 7.78
N LEU A 49 12.06 -11.07 7.76
CA LEU A 49 11.13 -10.28 6.94
C LEU A 49 10.35 -9.22 7.73
N HIS A 50 10.45 -9.18 9.07
CA HIS A 50 9.54 -8.37 9.90
C HIS A 50 9.85 -6.87 9.92
N ASP A 51 11.11 -6.49 9.67
CA ASP A 51 11.53 -5.08 9.70
C ASP A 51 11.34 -4.43 8.32
N GLY A 52 10.82 -3.20 8.32
CA GLY A 52 10.47 -2.49 7.09
C GLY A 52 9.01 -2.66 6.66
N ALA A 53 8.74 -2.34 5.41
CA ALA A 53 7.41 -2.41 4.83
C ALA A 53 7.23 -3.62 3.92
N ILE A 54 6.00 -4.09 3.78
CA ILE A 54 5.62 -4.91 2.64
C ILE A 54 4.93 -4.06 1.58
N ILE A 55 5.10 -4.45 0.32
CA ILE A 55 4.36 -3.89 -0.81
C ILE A 55 3.37 -4.93 -1.32
N VAL A 56 2.11 -4.51 -1.41
CA VAL A 56 1.00 -5.31 -1.93
C VAL A 56 0.58 -4.74 -3.28
N ARG A 57 0.58 -5.58 -4.30
CA ARG A 57 0.09 -5.27 -5.65
C ARG A 57 -1.03 -6.23 -6.01
N GLY A 58 -2.23 -5.68 -6.20
CA GLY A 58 -3.44 -6.49 -6.39
C GLY A 58 -3.69 -7.42 -5.22
N ASN A 59 -3.65 -8.73 -5.44
CA ASN A 59 -3.83 -9.75 -4.41
C ASN A 59 -2.52 -10.44 -3.99
N ARG A 60 -1.36 -9.83 -4.22
CA ARG A 60 -0.05 -10.41 -3.91
C ARG A 60 0.80 -9.50 -3.03
N VAL A 61 1.52 -10.09 -2.10
CA VAL A 61 2.67 -9.46 -1.44
C VAL A 61 3.85 -9.64 -2.39
N VAL A 62 4.33 -8.55 -2.98
CA VAL A 62 5.43 -8.61 -3.97
C VAL A 62 6.80 -8.57 -3.31
N ALA A 63 6.96 -7.78 -2.25
CA ALA A 63 8.20 -7.69 -1.50
C ALA A 63 7.95 -7.40 -0.01
N ALA A 64 8.92 -7.73 0.82
CA ALA A 64 8.98 -7.42 2.26
C ALA A 64 10.30 -6.72 2.59
N THR A 65 10.44 -6.19 3.79
CA THR A 65 11.62 -5.42 4.25
C THR A 65 11.93 -4.21 3.38
N CYS A 66 10.94 -3.64 2.71
CA CYS A 66 11.14 -2.47 1.87
C CYS A 66 11.39 -1.22 2.72
N TYR A 67 12.35 -0.39 2.30
CA TYR A 67 12.64 0.89 2.92
C TYR A 67 11.79 1.99 2.30
N LEU A 68 11.13 2.78 3.15
CA LEU A 68 10.30 3.90 2.75
C LEU A 68 10.88 5.21 3.29
N PRO A 69 10.66 6.35 2.61
CA PRO A 69 11.07 7.64 3.11
C PRO A 69 10.30 7.98 4.39
N LEU A 70 10.99 8.57 5.35
CA LEU A 70 10.36 9.09 6.56
C LEU A 70 9.90 10.52 6.32
N SER A 71 8.67 10.84 6.68
CA SER A 71 8.15 12.20 6.62
C SER A 71 8.91 13.13 7.59
N ASP A 72 9.37 14.26 7.08
CA ASP A 72 9.98 15.35 7.85
C ASP A 72 8.94 16.34 8.41
N ASN A 73 7.65 16.03 8.27
CA ASN A 73 6.58 16.91 8.73
C ASN A 73 6.62 17.07 10.26
N LEU A 74 7.01 18.26 10.71
CA LEU A 74 7.10 18.62 12.13
C LEU A 74 5.74 18.76 12.81
N ALA A 75 4.64 18.86 12.04
CA ALA A 75 3.29 18.87 12.58
C ALA A 75 2.82 17.48 13.03
N LEU A 76 3.53 16.42 12.63
CA LEU A 76 3.24 15.07 13.10
C LEU A 76 3.54 14.97 14.61
N SER A 77 2.62 14.38 15.32
CA SER A 77 2.76 14.15 16.77
C SER A 77 4.07 13.41 17.09
N LYS A 78 4.76 13.84 18.15
CA LYS A 78 6.05 13.26 18.57
C LYS A 78 5.95 11.83 19.09
N ASP A 79 4.73 11.39 19.44
CA ASP A 79 4.42 10.03 19.87
C ASP A 79 4.30 9.03 18.72
N LEU A 80 4.45 9.49 17.47
CA LEU A 80 4.43 8.61 16.30
C LEU A 80 5.80 7.95 16.07
N GLY A 81 5.80 6.61 16.05
CA GLY A 81 6.97 5.82 15.73
C GLY A 81 7.36 5.88 14.24
N THR A 82 8.48 5.25 13.91
CA THR A 82 9.07 5.25 12.56
C THR A 82 8.11 4.74 11.49
N ARG A 83 7.31 3.70 11.78
CA ARG A 83 6.31 3.16 10.84
C ARG A 83 5.25 4.17 10.45
N HIS A 84 4.77 4.98 11.39
CA HIS A 84 3.81 6.04 11.07
C HIS A 84 4.44 7.15 10.23
N ARG A 85 5.68 7.53 10.52
CA ARG A 85 6.42 8.52 9.72
C ARG A 85 6.71 8.03 8.32
N ALA A 86 7.04 6.76 8.16
CA ALA A 86 7.20 6.12 6.85
C ALA A 86 5.86 6.08 6.08
N ALA A 87 4.76 5.74 6.75
CA ALA A 87 3.45 5.72 6.13
C ALA A 87 3.03 7.11 5.61
N VAL A 88 3.29 8.18 6.36
CA VAL A 88 3.03 9.55 5.89
C VAL A 88 3.98 9.94 4.76
N GLY A 89 5.24 9.50 4.80
CA GLY A 89 6.24 9.76 3.74
C GLY A 89 5.86 9.19 2.37
N ILE A 90 4.98 8.18 2.33
CA ILE A 90 4.48 7.53 1.11
C ILE A 90 2.95 7.58 1.02
N SER A 91 2.30 8.54 1.65
CA SER A 91 0.83 8.62 1.75
C SER A 91 0.10 8.92 0.43
N GLU A 92 0.81 9.11 -0.66
CA GLU A 92 0.26 9.05 -2.02
C GLU A 92 -0.23 7.63 -2.36
N ALA A 93 0.40 6.59 -1.76
CA ALA A 93 -0.10 5.23 -1.75
C ALA A 93 -0.87 4.97 -0.45
N MET A 94 -1.84 4.07 -0.48
CA MET A 94 -2.57 3.66 0.72
C MET A 94 -1.67 2.82 1.63
N THR A 95 -1.39 3.30 2.84
CA THR A 95 -0.47 2.64 3.78
C THR A 95 -1.13 2.37 5.12
N ILE A 96 -1.16 1.09 5.51
CA ILE A 96 -1.72 0.61 6.78
C ILE A 96 -0.58 0.40 7.78
N VAL A 97 -0.75 0.93 8.98
CA VAL A 97 0.19 0.79 10.10
C VAL A 97 -0.47 0.09 11.27
N VAL A 98 0.19 -0.92 11.82
CA VAL A 98 -0.13 -1.49 13.13
C VAL A 98 0.95 -1.06 14.11
N SER A 99 0.57 -0.38 15.18
CA SER A 99 1.51 0.08 16.21
C SER A 99 1.95 -1.09 17.11
N GLU A 100 3.25 -1.28 17.26
CA GLU A 100 3.80 -2.28 18.19
C GLU A 100 3.70 -1.87 19.66
N GLU A 101 3.52 -0.57 19.93
CA GLU A 101 3.35 -0.07 21.29
C GLU A 101 1.92 -0.22 21.79
N THR A 102 0.94 0.12 20.92
CA THR A 102 -0.47 0.23 21.32
C THR A 102 -1.35 -0.86 20.70
N GLY A 103 -0.92 -1.49 19.62
CA GLY A 103 -1.73 -2.40 18.80
C GLY A 103 -2.78 -1.71 17.94
N LYS A 104 -2.85 -0.37 17.98
CA LYS A 104 -3.82 0.41 17.22
C LYS A 104 -3.46 0.42 15.74
N VAL A 105 -4.49 0.41 14.90
CA VAL A 105 -4.37 0.48 13.44
C VAL A 105 -4.54 1.92 12.98
N SER A 106 -3.68 2.36 12.07
CA SER A 106 -3.74 3.67 11.41
C SER A 106 -3.69 3.49 9.90
N LEU A 107 -4.20 4.46 9.16
CA LEU A 107 -4.19 4.50 7.71
C LEU A 107 -3.63 5.84 7.24
N ALA A 108 -2.61 5.82 6.39
CA ALA A 108 -2.14 6.99 5.66
C ALA A 108 -2.59 6.87 4.21
N VAL A 109 -3.25 7.89 3.70
CA VAL A 109 -3.76 7.96 2.32
C VAL A 109 -4.01 9.40 1.91
N GLU A 110 -3.69 9.76 0.67
CA GLU A 110 -3.91 11.11 0.10
C GLU A 110 -3.34 12.26 0.97
N GLY A 111 -2.16 12.04 1.59
CA GLY A 111 -1.50 13.02 2.45
C GLY A 111 -2.01 13.07 3.89
N GLU A 112 -3.04 12.30 4.23
CA GLU A 112 -3.71 12.31 5.53
C GLU A 112 -3.39 11.07 6.35
N LEU A 113 -3.28 11.23 7.68
CA LEU A 113 -3.08 10.13 8.62
C LEU A 113 -4.31 9.97 9.51
N TYR A 114 -5.06 8.90 9.29
CA TYR A 114 -6.19 8.48 10.12
C TYR A 114 -5.68 7.55 11.22
N ARG A 115 -5.77 7.98 12.49
CA ARG A 115 -5.25 7.23 13.63
C ARG A 115 -6.37 6.46 14.33
N ASN A 116 -6.01 5.26 14.85
CA ASN A 116 -6.91 4.43 15.66
C ASN A 116 -8.24 4.15 14.96
N ILE A 117 -8.14 3.71 13.71
CA ILE A 117 -9.30 3.36 12.88
C ILE A 117 -9.84 1.98 13.24
N ASP A 118 -11.15 1.81 13.09
CA ASP A 118 -11.82 0.52 13.23
C ASP A 118 -11.81 -0.29 11.92
N GLU A 119 -12.29 -1.51 12.00
CA GLU A 119 -12.31 -2.43 10.87
C GLU A 119 -13.26 -1.98 9.76
N GLU A 120 -14.39 -1.36 10.11
CA GLU A 120 -15.38 -0.89 9.14
C GLU A 120 -14.83 0.27 8.32
N PHE A 121 -14.17 1.23 8.97
CA PHE A 121 -13.50 2.33 8.29
C PHE A 121 -12.43 1.84 7.32
N LEU A 122 -11.57 0.90 7.76
CA LEU A 122 -10.53 0.33 6.89
C LEU A 122 -11.13 -0.40 5.70
N LYS A 123 -12.13 -1.25 5.90
CA LYS A 123 -12.83 -1.95 4.81
C LYS A 123 -13.43 -0.98 3.80
N LYS A 124 -14.08 0.09 4.28
CA LYS A 124 -14.64 1.13 3.43
C LYS A 124 -13.56 1.78 2.55
N LYS A 125 -12.45 2.22 3.16
CA LYS A 125 -11.35 2.87 2.44
C LYS A 125 -10.69 1.96 1.41
N LEU A 126 -10.44 0.69 1.74
CA LEU A 126 -9.92 -0.30 0.81
C LEU A 126 -10.87 -0.55 -0.37
N SER A 127 -12.17 -0.59 -0.11
CA SER A 127 -13.19 -0.76 -1.16
C SER A 127 -13.27 0.46 -2.08
N GLU A 128 -13.19 1.67 -1.54
CA GLU A 128 -13.19 2.92 -2.33
C GLU A 128 -11.96 2.99 -3.25
N GLY A 129 -10.76 2.63 -2.75
CA GLY A 129 -9.55 2.55 -3.56
C GLY A 129 -9.69 1.53 -4.69
N HIS A 130 -10.20 0.33 -4.40
CA HIS A 130 -10.40 -0.70 -5.41
C HIS A 130 -11.41 -0.28 -6.51
N LEU A 131 -12.48 0.41 -6.15
CA LEU A 131 -13.47 0.92 -7.11
C LEU A 131 -12.88 1.99 -8.04
N LYS A 132 -12.10 2.93 -7.50
CA LYS A 132 -11.38 3.94 -8.32
C LYS A 132 -10.48 3.24 -9.36
N ASN A 133 -9.74 2.22 -8.97
CA ASN A 133 -8.88 1.45 -9.86
C ASN A 133 -9.62 0.73 -10.97
N VAL A 134 -10.75 0.10 -10.67
CA VAL A 134 -11.58 -0.59 -11.66
C VAL A 134 -12.15 0.40 -12.66
N GLU A 135 -12.59 1.58 -12.23
CA GLU A 135 -13.11 2.63 -13.12
C GLU A 135 -11.99 3.22 -13.98
N ASN A 136 -10.83 3.54 -13.40
CA ASN A 136 -9.66 4.04 -14.13
C ASN A 136 -9.15 3.00 -15.12
N GLY A 137 -9.07 1.73 -14.75
CA GLY A 137 -8.69 0.64 -15.64
C GLY A 137 -9.63 0.50 -16.85
N LYS A 138 -10.95 0.60 -16.65
CA LYS A 138 -11.94 0.61 -17.72
C LYS A 138 -11.79 1.83 -18.64
N LEU A 139 -11.50 3.00 -18.06
CA LEU A 139 -11.31 4.24 -18.82
C LEU A 139 -10.06 4.20 -19.69
N ILE A 140 -8.96 3.64 -19.17
CA ILE A 140 -7.69 3.46 -19.90
C ILE A 140 -7.88 2.45 -21.05
N ASP A 141 -8.56 1.33 -20.82
CA ASP A 141 -8.83 0.33 -21.86
C ASP A 141 -9.74 0.89 -22.96
N TRP A 142 -10.77 1.65 -22.60
CA TRP A 142 -11.64 2.34 -23.56
C TRP A 142 -10.87 3.37 -24.40
N LYS A 143 -10.01 4.21 -23.79
CA LYS A 143 -9.16 5.17 -24.52
C LYS A 143 -8.22 4.46 -25.48
N ARG A 144 -7.60 3.35 -25.07
CA ARG A 144 -6.72 2.55 -25.93
C ARG A 144 -7.46 1.94 -27.12
N ARG A 145 -8.68 1.43 -26.92
CA ARG A 145 -9.54 0.92 -27.99
C ARG A 145 -9.92 2.01 -29.00
N LEU A 146 -10.24 3.23 -28.54
CA LEU A 146 -10.53 4.37 -29.40
C LEU A 146 -9.31 4.81 -30.25
N GLN A 147 -8.11 4.81 -29.69
CA GLN A 147 -6.88 5.13 -30.43
C GLN A 147 -6.59 4.10 -31.53
N ASN A 148 -6.81 2.82 -31.25
CA ASN A 148 -6.63 1.76 -32.24
C ASN A 148 -7.65 1.85 -33.39
N VAL A 149 -8.90 2.25 -33.11
CA VAL A 149 -9.93 2.47 -34.14
C VAL A 149 -9.58 3.68 -35.02
N LYS A 150 -9.01 4.75 -34.45
CA LYS A 150 -8.54 5.92 -35.24
C LYS A 150 -7.38 5.56 -36.17
N LYS A 151 -6.39 4.80 -35.68
CA LYS A 151 -5.25 4.35 -36.49
C LYS A 151 -5.65 3.41 -37.64
N ALA A 152 -6.72 2.62 -37.46
CA ALA A 152 -7.24 1.73 -38.49
C ALA A 152 -8.06 2.45 -39.59
N LYS A 153 -8.41 3.74 -39.40
CA LYS A 153 -9.18 4.55 -40.34
C LYS A 153 -8.36 5.57 -41.15
N GLU A 154 -7.04 5.67 -40.90
CA GLU A 154 -6.18 6.47 -41.79
C GLU A 154 -5.95 5.70 -43.08
N PRO A 155 -6.38 6.21 -44.26
CA PRO A 155 -6.09 5.58 -45.54
C PRO A 155 -4.60 5.68 -45.77
N SER A 156 -3.97 4.57 -46.15
CA SER A 156 -2.60 4.57 -46.67
C SER A 156 -2.62 5.28 -48.04
N ASP A 157 -2.30 6.56 -48.06
CA ASP A 157 -1.98 7.26 -49.28
C ASP A 157 -0.68 6.66 -49.84
N LYS A 158 -0.84 5.97 -50.95
CA LYS A 158 0.23 5.68 -51.91
C LYS A 158 0.03 6.55 -53.12
#